data_c4f39ff473d17d5eeaa49731611cf06c
#
_entry.id   c4f39ff473d17d5eeaa49731611cf06c
#
_cell.length_a   1.000
_cell.length_b   1.000
_cell.length_c   1.000
_cell.angle_alpha   90.00
_cell.angle_beta   90.00
_cell.angle_gamma   90.00
#
_symmetry.space_group_name_H-M   'P 1'
#
loop_
_entity.id
_entity.type
_entity.pdbx_description
1 polymer ?
#
loop_
_entity_poly.entity_id
_entity_poly.type
_entity_poly.pdbx_seq_one_letter_code
_entity_poly.pdbx_strand_id
1 'polypeptide(L)'
;MNAEQKNFIEIVGAIASTDMKNSGVAASLTIAQAISESAWGKSELTKTGNALFGIKATSNWKGKTLKRKTTEYEDGKKVQVEAEFRAYATWEESVKDHSAFLKKYKRYAKVIGETDYKEACNAVAAAGYATDPTYAKKLIELIETYELYDYDTKNTETDNLEAEEKKYYRVQAGAFRKKEGAELMAEKIRKTGHKDVFVRMINGLYKVQAGAYTDRKNAEKTEKKLKAAGISCFIVCA
;
A
#
# COMPACT_ATOMS: atom_id res chain seq x y z
N MET A 1 -9.48 -12.89 -9.41
CA MET A 1 -9.05 -12.06 -8.26
C MET A 1 -10.19 -11.95 -7.26
N ASN A 2 -9.94 -12.23 -5.96
CA ASN A 2 -10.94 -12.05 -4.91
C ASN A 2 -10.91 -10.61 -4.34
N ALA A 3 -11.91 -10.25 -3.49
CA ALA A 3 -12.03 -8.90 -2.95
C ALA A 3 -10.83 -8.46 -2.08
N GLU A 4 -10.22 -9.39 -1.32
CA GLU A 4 -9.05 -9.09 -0.50
C GLU A 4 -7.82 -8.78 -1.35
N GLN A 5 -7.60 -9.56 -2.42
CA GLN A 5 -6.51 -9.34 -3.37
C GLN A 5 -6.67 -7.99 -4.09
N LYS A 6 -7.89 -7.69 -4.53
CA LYS A 6 -8.21 -6.40 -5.15
C LYS A 6 -7.89 -5.23 -4.21
N ASN A 7 -8.36 -5.30 -2.99
CA ASN A 7 -8.10 -4.26 -1.98
C ASN A 7 -6.60 -4.10 -1.67
N PHE A 8 -5.86 -5.22 -1.60
CA PHE A 8 -4.40 -5.18 -1.40
C PHE A 8 -3.70 -4.44 -2.54
N ILE A 9 -4.04 -4.78 -3.80
CA ILE A 9 -3.47 -4.13 -4.98
C ILE A 9 -3.82 -2.64 -5.01
N GLU A 10 -5.08 -2.27 -4.73
CA GLU A 10 -5.50 -0.86 -4.71
C GLU A 10 -4.70 -0.04 -3.68
N ILE A 11 -4.50 -0.57 -2.47
CA ILE A 11 -3.76 0.13 -1.42
C ILE A 11 -2.26 0.23 -1.77
N VAL A 12 -1.63 -0.92 -2.07
CA VAL A 12 -0.19 -0.95 -2.34
C VAL A 12 0.12 -0.23 -3.66
N GLY A 13 -0.77 -0.35 -4.65
CA GLY A 13 -0.65 0.32 -5.95
C GLY A 13 -0.64 1.84 -5.83
N ALA A 14 -1.55 2.42 -5.06
CA ALA A 14 -1.55 3.87 -4.82
C ALA A 14 -0.25 4.36 -4.14
N ILE A 15 0.26 3.57 -3.19
CA ILE A 15 1.53 3.88 -2.51
C ILE A 15 2.71 3.76 -3.48
N ALA A 16 2.78 2.64 -4.23
CA ALA A 16 3.88 2.35 -5.14
C ALA A 16 3.94 3.34 -6.31
N SER A 17 2.80 3.71 -6.90
CA SER A 17 2.73 4.73 -7.95
C SER A 17 3.22 6.11 -7.47
N THR A 18 2.91 6.46 -6.22
CA THR A 18 3.41 7.71 -5.62
C THR A 18 4.91 7.63 -5.35
N ASP A 19 5.40 6.50 -4.84
CA ASP A 19 6.82 6.29 -4.55
C ASP A 19 7.67 6.25 -5.82
N MET A 20 7.18 5.64 -6.90
CA MET A 20 7.87 5.53 -8.19
C MET A 20 8.33 6.89 -8.72
N LYS A 21 7.55 7.96 -8.56
CA LYS A 21 7.91 9.33 -8.98
C LYS A 21 9.21 9.82 -8.35
N ASN A 22 9.48 9.40 -7.12
CA ASN A 22 10.64 9.85 -6.34
C ASN A 22 11.79 8.81 -6.35
N SER A 23 11.44 7.55 -6.43
CA SER A 23 12.40 6.45 -6.34
C SER A 23 12.95 6.01 -7.70
N GLY A 24 12.13 6.09 -8.75
CA GLY A 24 12.40 5.51 -10.06
C GLY A 24 12.23 3.98 -10.07
N VAL A 25 11.67 3.38 -9.03
CA VAL A 25 11.33 1.95 -9.01
C VAL A 25 9.92 1.76 -9.56
N ALA A 26 9.76 0.95 -10.59
CA ALA A 26 8.46 0.70 -11.20
C ALA A 26 7.41 0.25 -10.18
N ALA A 27 6.22 0.84 -10.23
CA ALA A 27 5.14 0.53 -9.31
C ALA A 27 4.69 -0.92 -9.46
N SER A 28 4.59 -1.42 -10.69
CA SER A 28 4.27 -2.81 -11.00
C SER A 28 5.22 -3.80 -10.32
N LEU A 29 6.53 -3.54 -10.40
CA LEU A 29 7.55 -4.34 -9.72
C LEU A 29 7.35 -4.32 -8.21
N THR A 30 7.17 -3.13 -7.62
CA THR A 30 6.95 -2.95 -6.19
C THR A 30 5.72 -3.70 -5.69
N ILE A 31 4.59 -3.65 -6.43
CA ILE A 31 3.36 -4.36 -6.09
C ILE A 31 3.57 -5.87 -6.18
N ALA A 32 4.19 -6.37 -7.26
CA ALA A 32 4.44 -7.80 -7.44
C ALA A 32 5.36 -8.36 -6.34
N GLN A 33 6.41 -7.64 -5.96
CA GLN A 33 7.25 -8.00 -4.83
C GLN A 33 6.47 -7.98 -3.51
N ALA A 34 5.67 -6.95 -3.25
CA ALA A 34 4.84 -6.89 -2.05
C ALA A 34 3.86 -8.07 -1.95
N ILE A 35 3.24 -8.48 -3.06
CA ILE A 35 2.38 -9.67 -3.13
C ILE A 35 3.17 -10.94 -2.76
N SER A 36 4.32 -11.14 -3.41
CA SER A 36 5.15 -12.33 -3.24
C SER A 36 5.70 -12.46 -1.82
N GLU A 37 6.31 -11.39 -1.30
CA GLU A 37 7.02 -11.38 -0.03
C GLU A 37 6.09 -11.35 1.20
N SER A 38 4.91 -10.71 1.06
CA SER A 38 3.98 -10.58 2.18
C SER A 38 2.84 -11.60 2.17
N ALA A 39 2.76 -12.49 1.17
CA ALA A 39 1.60 -13.34 0.95
C ALA A 39 0.28 -12.53 0.97
N TRP A 40 0.22 -11.47 0.14
CA TRP A 40 -0.94 -10.58 0.07
C TRP A 40 -1.21 -9.82 1.39
N GLY A 41 -0.16 -9.42 2.09
CA GLY A 41 -0.27 -8.76 3.38
C GLY A 41 -0.62 -9.69 4.55
N LYS A 42 -0.64 -11.00 4.33
CA LYS A 42 -1.05 -12.00 5.33
C LYS A 42 0.12 -12.55 6.15
N SER A 43 1.37 -12.26 5.78
CA SER A 43 2.54 -12.69 6.54
C SER A 43 2.55 -12.11 7.95
N GLU A 44 3.13 -12.84 8.90
CA GLU A 44 3.26 -12.35 10.28
C GLU A 44 4.07 -11.05 10.38
N LEU A 45 5.11 -10.89 9.56
CA LEU A 45 5.89 -9.65 9.50
C LEU A 45 5.03 -8.46 9.06
N THR A 46 4.13 -8.68 8.10
CA THR A 46 3.23 -7.62 7.64
C THR A 46 2.16 -7.29 8.68
N LYS A 47 1.53 -8.32 9.28
CA LYS A 47 0.48 -8.12 10.29
C LYS A 47 0.97 -7.43 11.55
N THR A 48 2.19 -7.73 11.99
CA THR A 48 2.72 -7.25 13.28
C THR A 48 3.63 -6.03 13.13
N GLY A 49 4.21 -5.82 11.96
CA GLY A 49 5.18 -4.75 11.75
C GLY A 49 5.08 -4.01 10.41
N ASN A 50 3.98 -4.15 9.67
CA ASN A 50 3.77 -3.50 8.38
C ASN A 50 4.92 -3.75 7.37
N ALA A 51 5.67 -4.85 7.54
CA ALA A 51 6.84 -5.18 6.73
C ALA A 51 6.41 -5.98 5.50
N LEU A 52 6.25 -5.31 4.37
CA LEU A 52 5.80 -5.93 3.11
C LEU A 52 6.89 -6.76 2.41
N PHE A 53 8.16 -6.46 2.63
CA PHE A 53 9.27 -7.01 1.84
C PHE A 53 10.27 -7.85 2.64
N GLY A 54 10.03 -8.07 3.93
CA GLY A 54 10.89 -8.90 4.76
C GLY A 54 12.35 -8.45 4.81
N ILE A 55 12.63 -7.15 4.82
CA ILE A 55 13.98 -6.62 4.85
C ILE A 55 14.60 -6.84 6.23
N LYS A 56 15.75 -7.53 6.26
CA LYS A 56 16.50 -7.74 7.51
C LYS A 56 17.04 -6.42 8.06
N ALA A 57 16.94 -6.25 9.37
CA ALA A 57 17.57 -5.14 10.05
C ALA A 57 19.09 -5.38 10.16
N THR A 58 19.88 -4.39 9.77
CA THR A 58 21.32 -4.38 9.96
C THR A 58 21.69 -3.47 11.12
N SER A 59 22.94 -3.48 11.58
CA SER A 59 23.44 -2.59 12.65
C SER A 59 23.18 -1.09 12.38
N ASN A 60 23.04 -0.71 11.10
CA ASN A 60 22.76 0.66 10.70
C ASN A 60 21.25 1.01 10.72
N TRP A 61 20.38 0.04 10.92
CA TRP A 61 18.96 0.30 11.06
C TRP A 61 18.64 0.91 12.43
N LYS A 62 17.95 2.05 12.44
CA LYS A 62 17.59 2.78 13.68
C LYS A 62 16.09 2.73 13.99
N GLY A 63 15.29 2.12 13.11
CA GLY A 63 13.85 1.93 13.30
C GLY A 63 13.52 0.73 14.17
N LYS A 64 12.22 0.45 14.32
CA LYS A 64 11.71 -0.72 15.04
C LYS A 64 12.11 -2.01 14.33
N THR A 65 12.28 -3.08 15.09
CA THR A 65 12.56 -4.43 14.58
C THR A 65 11.58 -5.45 15.13
N LEU A 66 11.45 -6.56 14.39
CA LEU A 66 10.74 -7.76 14.82
C LEU A 66 11.67 -8.95 14.68
N LYS A 67 11.81 -9.73 15.76
CA LYS A 67 12.55 -10.98 15.75
C LYS A 67 11.67 -12.11 15.22
N ARG A 68 12.19 -12.88 14.29
CA ARG A 68 11.50 -14.05 13.70
C ARG A 68 12.49 -15.15 13.40
N LYS A 69 12.06 -16.38 13.61
CA LYS A 69 12.77 -17.55 13.11
C LYS A 69 12.65 -17.60 11.59
N THR A 70 13.75 -17.75 10.92
CA THR A 70 13.84 -17.93 9.47
C THR A 70 14.73 -19.11 9.15
N THR A 71 14.52 -19.72 8.00
CA THR A 71 15.38 -20.80 7.51
C THR A 71 16.45 -20.18 6.62
N GLU A 72 17.69 -20.43 6.97
CA GLU A 72 18.85 -20.06 6.14
C GLU A 72 19.59 -21.31 5.69
N TYR A 73 20.45 -21.16 4.68
CA TYR A 73 21.31 -22.24 4.24
C TYR A 73 22.74 -21.93 4.65
N GLU A 74 23.31 -22.74 5.52
CA GLU A 74 24.72 -22.70 5.89
C GLU A 74 25.36 -24.01 5.40
N ASP A 75 26.40 -23.92 4.59
CA ASP A 75 27.09 -25.05 3.97
C ASP A 75 26.15 -26.07 3.28
N GLY A 76 25.11 -25.53 2.60
CA GLY A 76 24.10 -26.35 1.89
C GLY A 76 23.07 -27.01 2.78
N LYS A 77 23.10 -26.81 4.10
CA LYS A 77 22.12 -27.35 5.06
C LYS A 77 21.14 -26.28 5.51
N LYS A 78 19.87 -26.69 5.68
CA LYS A 78 18.84 -25.81 6.26
C LYS A 78 19.09 -25.65 7.75
N VAL A 79 19.28 -24.43 8.22
CA VAL A 79 19.38 -24.07 9.64
C VAL A 79 18.29 -23.08 10.01
N GLN A 80 17.71 -23.25 11.21
CA GLN A 80 16.78 -22.28 11.76
C GLN A 80 17.57 -21.23 12.53
N VAL A 81 17.50 -19.99 12.08
CA VAL A 81 18.16 -18.85 12.75
C VAL A 81 17.11 -17.81 13.17
N GLU A 82 17.39 -17.12 14.27
CA GLU A 82 16.60 -15.95 14.64
C GLU A 82 17.19 -14.72 13.94
N ALA A 83 16.37 -14.03 13.16
CA ALA A 83 16.77 -12.81 12.48
C ALA A 83 15.87 -11.64 12.87
N GLU A 84 16.44 -10.45 12.87
CA GLU A 84 15.70 -9.20 13.05
C GLU A 84 15.29 -8.64 11.69
N PHE A 85 14.01 -8.30 11.57
CA PHE A 85 13.42 -7.69 10.39
C PHE A 85 13.00 -6.27 10.71
N ARG A 86 13.10 -5.38 9.73
CA ARG A 86 12.63 -3.99 9.85
C ARG A 86 11.11 -3.97 10.03
N ALA A 87 10.64 -3.09 10.92
CA ALA A 87 9.22 -2.87 11.16
C ALA A 87 8.90 -1.38 11.02
N TYR A 88 7.69 -1.10 10.53
CA TYR A 88 7.27 0.22 10.11
C TYR A 88 5.94 0.61 10.77
N ALA A 89 5.63 1.89 10.81
CA ALA A 89 4.34 2.36 11.29
C ALA A 89 3.24 2.14 10.23
N THR A 90 3.59 2.17 8.94
CA THR A 90 2.66 2.04 7.82
C THR A 90 3.25 1.23 6.66
N TRP A 91 2.42 0.77 5.75
CA TRP A 91 2.86 0.17 4.49
C TRP A 91 3.59 1.16 3.58
N GLU A 92 3.25 2.44 3.66
CA GLU A 92 3.94 3.50 2.92
C GLU A 92 5.41 3.61 3.33
N GLU A 93 5.70 3.56 4.65
CA GLU A 93 7.07 3.54 5.15
C GLU A 93 7.82 2.28 4.66
N SER A 94 7.16 1.12 4.62
CA SER A 94 7.74 -0.11 4.11
C SER A 94 8.09 -0.02 2.62
N VAL A 95 7.23 0.58 1.79
CA VAL A 95 7.49 0.80 0.36
C VAL A 95 8.65 1.78 0.17
N LYS A 96 8.66 2.90 0.89
CA LYS A 96 9.74 3.89 0.81
C LYS A 96 11.10 3.29 1.20
N ASP A 97 11.13 2.49 2.25
CA ASP A 97 12.37 1.84 2.69
C ASP A 97 12.83 0.75 1.70
N HIS A 98 11.91 0.02 1.07
CA HIS A 98 12.22 -0.93 0.01
C HIS A 98 12.87 -0.22 -1.18
N SER A 99 12.33 0.87 -1.66
CA SER A 99 12.90 1.65 -2.75
C SER A 99 14.26 2.24 -2.36
N ALA A 100 14.40 2.75 -1.14
CA ALA A 100 15.67 3.22 -0.60
C ALA A 100 16.71 2.09 -0.52
N PHE A 101 16.29 0.87 -0.16
CA PHE A 101 17.14 -0.31 -0.17
C PHE A 101 17.65 -0.62 -1.59
N LEU A 102 16.79 -0.64 -2.60
CA LEU A 102 17.19 -0.86 -3.98
C LEU A 102 18.16 0.23 -4.47
N LYS A 103 17.90 1.49 -4.18
CA LYS A 103 18.76 2.62 -4.55
C LYS A 103 20.13 2.57 -3.86
N LYS A 104 20.20 2.08 -2.63
CA LYS A 104 21.43 2.03 -1.83
C LYS A 104 22.47 1.08 -2.41
N TYR A 105 22.07 -0.05 -2.97
CA TYR A 105 23.00 -1.09 -3.40
C TYR A 105 23.20 -1.05 -4.92
N LYS A 106 24.46 -0.80 -5.36
CA LYS A 106 24.85 -0.69 -6.78
C LYS A 106 24.37 -1.86 -7.66
N ARG A 107 24.25 -3.07 -7.08
CA ARG A 107 23.77 -4.24 -7.80
C ARG A 107 22.37 -4.08 -8.39
N TYR A 108 21.54 -3.21 -7.81
CA TYR A 108 20.19 -2.91 -8.29
C TYR A 108 20.12 -1.68 -9.21
N ALA A 109 21.25 -1.12 -9.63
CA ALA A 109 21.26 0.12 -10.44
C ALA A 109 20.43 0.01 -11.73
N LYS A 110 20.34 -1.18 -12.34
CA LYS A 110 19.55 -1.43 -13.55
C LYS A 110 18.03 -1.49 -13.29
N VAL A 111 17.59 -1.56 -12.04
CA VAL A 111 16.18 -1.54 -11.66
C VAL A 111 15.65 -0.10 -11.61
N ILE A 112 16.55 0.84 -11.30
CA ILE A 112 16.16 2.23 -11.07
C ILE A 112 16.00 2.95 -12.42
N GLY A 113 14.79 3.45 -12.68
CA GLY A 113 14.45 4.14 -13.92
C GLY A 113 14.12 3.19 -15.08
N GLU A 114 14.09 1.87 -14.84
CA GLU A 114 13.64 0.91 -15.85
C GLU A 114 12.12 1.01 -16.03
N THR A 115 11.69 1.20 -17.27
CA THR A 115 10.28 1.40 -17.65
C THR A 115 9.61 0.13 -18.19
N ASP A 116 10.40 -0.83 -18.67
CA ASP A 116 9.91 -2.14 -19.04
C ASP A 116 9.87 -3.04 -17.79
N TYR A 117 8.66 -3.40 -17.36
CA TYR A 117 8.47 -4.22 -16.17
C TYR A 117 9.16 -5.60 -16.26
N LYS A 118 9.30 -6.18 -17.47
CA LYS A 118 9.99 -7.46 -17.67
C LYS A 118 11.47 -7.29 -17.41
N GLU A 119 12.07 -6.24 -17.96
CA GLU A 119 13.48 -5.92 -17.72
C GLU A 119 13.72 -5.54 -16.25
N ALA A 120 12.82 -4.81 -15.61
CA ALA A 120 12.91 -4.52 -14.17
C ALA A 120 12.88 -5.80 -13.31
N CYS A 121 11.99 -6.77 -13.63
CA CYS A 121 11.93 -8.07 -12.97
C CYS A 121 13.21 -8.90 -13.20
N ASN A 122 13.72 -8.91 -14.43
CA ASN A 122 14.97 -9.60 -14.76
C ASN A 122 16.16 -8.97 -14.02
N ALA A 123 16.22 -7.64 -13.99
CA ALA A 123 17.30 -6.91 -13.32
C ALA A 123 17.30 -7.15 -11.79
N VAL A 124 16.15 -7.14 -11.13
CA VAL A 124 16.08 -7.36 -9.67
C VAL A 124 16.44 -8.80 -9.30
N ALA A 125 16.04 -9.78 -10.14
CA ALA A 125 16.41 -11.19 -9.94
C ALA A 125 17.89 -11.43 -10.18
N ALA A 126 18.45 -10.92 -11.30
CA ALA A 126 19.88 -11.01 -11.61
C ALA A 126 20.77 -10.34 -10.56
N ALA A 127 20.27 -9.29 -9.89
CA ALA A 127 20.93 -8.65 -8.77
C ALA A 127 20.88 -9.48 -7.47
N GLY A 128 20.23 -10.64 -7.47
CA GLY A 128 20.17 -11.53 -6.31
C GLY A 128 19.24 -11.01 -5.19
N TYR A 129 18.10 -10.47 -5.55
CA TYR A 129 17.08 -10.10 -4.56
C TYR A 129 16.50 -11.34 -3.85
N ALA A 130 16.30 -12.40 -4.60
CA ALA A 130 15.91 -13.71 -4.11
C ALA A 130 16.82 -14.79 -4.65
N THR A 131 16.88 -15.94 -3.96
CA THR A 131 17.68 -17.11 -4.38
C THR A 131 16.93 -18.04 -5.33
N ASP A 132 15.62 -17.82 -5.52
CA ASP A 132 14.78 -18.59 -6.41
C ASP A 132 15.10 -18.28 -7.88
N PRO A 133 15.56 -19.24 -8.70
CA PRO A 133 15.88 -19.02 -10.10
C PRO A 133 14.65 -18.65 -10.94
N THR A 134 13.44 -18.91 -10.44
CA THR A 134 12.17 -18.58 -11.12
C THR A 134 11.60 -17.22 -10.67
N TYR A 135 12.32 -16.46 -9.83
CA TYR A 135 11.82 -15.25 -9.21
C TYR A 135 11.32 -14.20 -10.23
N ALA A 136 12.13 -13.89 -11.25
CA ALA A 136 11.72 -12.95 -12.30
C ALA A 136 10.42 -13.41 -13.00
N LYS A 137 10.35 -14.69 -13.37
CA LYS A 137 9.16 -15.25 -14.02
C LYS A 137 7.92 -15.11 -13.15
N LYS A 138 8.03 -15.42 -11.85
CA LYS A 138 6.90 -15.27 -10.91
C LYS A 138 6.43 -13.83 -10.79
N LEU A 139 7.35 -12.86 -10.75
CA LEU A 139 6.98 -11.44 -10.70
C LEU A 139 6.28 -11.01 -12.00
N ILE A 140 6.80 -11.40 -13.17
CA ILE A 140 6.18 -11.12 -14.46
C ILE A 140 4.78 -11.72 -14.53
N GLU A 141 4.60 -12.99 -14.13
CA GLU A 141 3.29 -13.64 -14.08
C GLU A 141 2.30 -12.90 -13.19
N LEU A 142 2.73 -12.39 -12.02
CA LEU A 142 1.90 -11.56 -11.16
C LEU A 142 1.51 -10.25 -11.83
N ILE A 143 2.48 -9.57 -12.46
CA ILE A 143 2.24 -8.30 -13.15
C ILE A 143 1.23 -8.48 -14.29
N GLU A 144 1.41 -9.51 -15.11
CA GLU A 144 0.53 -9.79 -16.24
C GLU A 144 -0.86 -10.29 -15.81
N THR A 145 -0.93 -11.17 -14.79
CA THR A 145 -2.21 -11.72 -14.28
C THR A 145 -3.11 -10.66 -13.68
N TYR A 146 -2.53 -9.65 -13.03
CA TYR A 146 -3.27 -8.62 -12.31
C TYR A 146 -3.18 -7.24 -12.99
N GLU A 147 -2.60 -7.16 -14.20
CA GLU A 147 -2.45 -5.94 -15.00
C GLU A 147 -1.77 -4.82 -14.20
N LEU A 148 -0.74 -5.19 -13.39
CA LEU A 148 -0.10 -4.26 -12.47
C LEU A 148 0.69 -3.15 -13.20
N TYR A 149 1.07 -3.36 -14.46
CA TYR A 149 1.72 -2.36 -15.32
C TYR A 149 0.86 -1.09 -15.50
N ASP A 150 -0.46 -1.17 -15.31
CA ASP A 150 -1.32 0.00 -15.30
C ASP A 150 -0.92 1.02 -14.21
N TYR A 151 -0.30 0.57 -13.13
CA TYR A 151 0.16 1.45 -12.06
C TYR A 151 1.43 2.22 -12.41
N ASP A 152 2.18 1.78 -13.43
CA ASP A 152 3.34 2.49 -13.95
C ASP A 152 2.93 3.68 -14.83
N THR A 153 1.80 3.55 -15.54
CA THR A 153 1.30 4.57 -16.50
C THR A 153 0.31 5.56 -15.89
N LYS A 154 -0.39 5.19 -14.83
CA LYS A 154 -1.40 6.05 -14.17
C LYS A 154 -0.90 7.42 -13.71
N ASN A 155 0.41 7.66 -13.82
CA ASN A 155 1.04 8.92 -13.45
C ASN A 155 1.47 9.82 -14.65
N THR A 156 1.42 9.31 -15.89
CA THR A 156 1.76 10.12 -17.07
C THR A 156 0.57 10.89 -17.63
N GLU A 157 -0.67 10.41 -17.38
CA GLU A 157 -1.87 11.13 -17.82
C GLU A 157 -2.30 12.25 -16.85
N THR A 158 -1.87 12.20 -15.57
CA THR A 158 -2.18 13.27 -14.61
C THR A 158 -1.20 14.45 -14.64
N ASP A 159 -0.02 14.30 -15.25
CA ASP A 159 0.94 15.40 -15.37
C ASP A 159 0.68 16.30 -16.59
N ASN A 160 -0.20 15.91 -17.55
CA ASN A 160 -0.61 16.72 -18.69
C ASN A 160 -2.01 17.33 -18.59
N LEU A 161 -2.73 17.01 -17.55
CA LEU A 161 -3.83 17.83 -17.09
C LEU A 161 -3.30 18.60 -15.89
N GLU A 162 -3.12 19.90 -16.00
CA GLU A 162 -3.31 20.77 -14.86
C GLU A 162 -4.65 20.36 -14.26
N ALA A 163 -4.61 19.30 -13.43
CA ALA A 163 -5.72 18.97 -12.58
C ALA A 163 -5.82 20.17 -11.64
N GLU A 164 -6.71 21.10 -11.96
CA GLU A 164 -7.40 21.79 -10.88
C GLU A 164 -7.62 20.71 -9.83
N GLU A 165 -6.94 20.81 -8.68
CA GLU A 165 -7.19 19.95 -7.54
C GLU A 165 -8.69 20.07 -7.28
N LYS A 166 -9.47 19.10 -7.78
CA LYS A 166 -10.91 19.05 -7.46
C LYS A 166 -10.98 18.80 -5.97
N LYS A 167 -10.99 19.89 -5.25
CA LYS A 167 -11.15 19.93 -3.80
C LYS A 167 -12.45 19.23 -3.45
N TYR A 168 -12.34 18.03 -2.87
CA TYR A 168 -13.52 17.32 -2.42
C TYR A 168 -13.82 17.65 -0.96
N TYR A 169 -15.03 18.07 -0.75
CA TYR A 169 -15.61 18.26 0.59
C TYR A 169 -16.24 16.93 1.03
N ARG A 170 -15.60 16.23 1.98
CA ARG A 170 -16.07 14.94 2.49
C ARG A 170 -16.68 15.12 3.86
N VAL A 171 -17.89 14.57 4.07
CA VAL A 171 -18.53 14.58 5.38
C VAL A 171 -18.03 13.39 6.18
N GLN A 172 -17.18 13.62 7.17
CA GLN A 172 -16.59 12.59 8.02
C GLN A 172 -17.39 12.44 9.30
N ALA A 173 -17.87 11.22 9.59
CA ALA A 173 -18.69 10.88 10.74
C ALA A 173 -17.97 10.02 11.79
N GLY A 174 -16.67 10.02 11.78
CA GLY A 174 -15.86 9.35 12.79
C GLY A 174 -14.57 8.77 12.23
N ALA A 175 -13.69 8.39 13.17
CA ALA A 175 -12.46 7.66 12.92
C ALA A 175 -12.27 6.62 14.04
N PHE A 176 -12.09 5.36 13.68
CA PHE A 176 -12.12 4.22 14.58
C PHE A 176 -10.82 3.40 14.46
N ARG A 177 -10.35 2.86 15.58
CA ARG A 177 -9.21 1.94 15.57
C ARG A 177 -9.57 0.55 15.07
N LYS A 178 -10.84 0.14 15.23
CA LYS A 178 -11.38 -1.17 14.81
C LYS A 178 -12.36 -1.00 13.66
N LYS A 179 -12.30 -1.90 12.69
CA LYS A 179 -13.17 -1.88 11.51
C LYS A 179 -14.65 -2.04 11.91
N GLU A 180 -14.93 -2.89 12.88
CA GLU A 180 -16.29 -3.17 13.36
C GLU A 180 -16.99 -1.89 13.84
N GLY A 181 -16.29 -1.03 14.59
CA GLY A 181 -16.83 0.26 15.05
C GLY A 181 -17.15 1.22 13.90
N ALA A 182 -16.32 1.23 12.87
CA ALA A 182 -16.55 2.03 11.67
C ALA A 182 -17.74 1.52 10.86
N GLU A 183 -17.85 0.20 10.69
CA GLU A 183 -18.99 -0.41 9.97
C GLU A 183 -20.32 -0.18 10.69
N LEU A 184 -20.35 -0.29 12.01
CA LEU A 184 -21.56 0.05 12.80
C LEU A 184 -21.97 1.51 12.60
N MET A 185 -21.02 2.44 12.57
CA MET A 185 -21.31 3.84 12.27
C MET A 185 -21.80 4.02 10.83
N ALA A 186 -21.17 3.36 9.86
CA ALA A 186 -21.61 3.41 8.47
C ALA A 186 -23.04 2.87 8.30
N GLU A 187 -23.38 1.78 8.99
CA GLU A 187 -24.74 1.23 8.99
C GLU A 187 -25.75 2.20 9.62
N LYS A 188 -25.40 2.83 10.75
CA LYS A 188 -26.22 3.87 11.37
C LYS A 188 -26.53 5.00 10.39
N ILE A 189 -25.54 5.44 9.62
CA ILE A 189 -25.72 6.48 8.59
C ILE A 189 -26.63 5.98 7.47
N ARG A 190 -26.44 4.75 6.97
CA ARG A 190 -27.30 4.17 5.90
C ARG A 190 -28.76 4.08 6.33
N LYS A 191 -29.04 3.80 7.60
CA LYS A 191 -30.40 3.79 8.16
C LYS A 191 -31.08 5.16 8.14
N THR A 192 -30.35 6.26 8.01
CA THR A 192 -30.93 7.61 7.80
C THR A 192 -31.29 7.88 6.33
N GLY A 193 -31.17 6.88 5.45
CA GLY A 193 -31.46 7.03 4.01
C GLY A 193 -30.29 7.54 3.19
N HIS A 194 -29.12 7.77 3.80
CA HIS A 194 -27.91 8.19 3.09
C HIS A 194 -27.17 6.97 2.55
N LYS A 195 -27.13 6.81 1.21
CA LYS A 195 -26.58 5.61 0.56
C LYS A 195 -25.06 5.67 0.34
N ASP A 196 -24.50 6.86 0.12
CA ASP A 196 -23.08 7.06 -0.20
C ASP A 196 -22.22 7.11 1.06
N VAL A 197 -22.02 5.94 1.68
CA VAL A 197 -21.23 5.81 2.92
C VAL A 197 -20.06 4.89 2.69
N PHE A 198 -18.86 5.40 2.96
CA PHE A 198 -17.59 4.71 2.76
C PHE A 198 -16.83 4.56 4.08
N VAL A 199 -16.24 3.38 4.30
CA VAL A 199 -15.27 3.15 5.37
C VAL A 199 -13.91 3.00 4.71
N ARG A 200 -12.96 3.88 5.04
CA ARG A 200 -11.61 3.86 4.50
C ARG A 200 -10.57 3.84 5.62
N MET A 201 -9.53 3.05 5.44
CA MET A 201 -8.34 3.10 6.29
C MET A 201 -7.48 4.28 5.85
N ILE A 202 -7.30 5.27 6.74
CA ILE A 202 -6.47 6.45 6.48
C ILE A 202 -5.66 6.73 7.73
N ASN A 203 -4.33 6.70 7.63
CA ASN A 203 -3.40 6.93 8.73
C ASN A 203 -3.67 6.03 9.96
N GLY A 204 -3.86 4.72 9.72
CA GLY A 204 -4.08 3.73 10.78
C GLY A 204 -5.46 3.76 11.45
N LEU A 205 -6.39 4.56 10.95
CA LEU A 205 -7.77 4.66 11.46
C LEU A 205 -8.79 4.37 10.36
N TYR A 206 -9.86 3.67 10.72
CA TYR A 206 -11.03 3.48 9.86
C TYR A 206 -11.90 4.74 9.92
N LYS A 207 -11.83 5.57 8.87
CA LYS A 207 -12.64 6.79 8.74
C LYS A 207 -13.94 6.47 8.04
N VAL A 208 -15.05 6.93 8.61
CA VAL A 208 -16.40 6.82 8.03
C VAL A 208 -16.73 8.12 7.33
N GLN A 209 -16.99 8.07 6.02
CA GLN A 209 -17.29 9.22 5.18
C GLN A 209 -18.66 9.03 4.54
N ALA A 210 -19.49 10.08 4.62
CA ALA A 210 -20.84 10.13 4.05
C ALA A 210 -20.85 11.13 2.89
N GLY A 211 -20.48 10.63 1.70
CA GLY A 211 -20.37 11.41 0.49
C GLY A 211 -19.03 12.17 0.33
N ALA A 212 -18.72 12.48 -0.93
CA ALA A 212 -17.63 13.34 -1.36
C ALA A 212 -18.18 14.28 -2.45
N TYR A 213 -18.05 15.59 -2.25
CA TYR A 213 -18.70 16.60 -3.07
C TYR A 213 -17.66 17.58 -3.59
N THR A 214 -17.80 17.98 -4.84
CA THR A 214 -16.99 19.06 -5.43
C THR A 214 -17.52 20.45 -4.99
N ASP A 215 -18.80 20.55 -4.62
CA ASP A 215 -19.41 21.76 -4.08
C ASP A 215 -19.59 21.63 -2.57
N ARG A 216 -19.03 22.57 -1.83
CA ARG A 216 -19.10 22.65 -0.37
C ARG A 216 -20.56 22.71 0.14
N LYS A 217 -21.45 23.41 -0.58
CA LYS A 217 -22.88 23.51 -0.20
C LYS A 217 -23.57 22.14 -0.15
N ASN A 218 -23.16 21.22 -1.04
CA ASN A 218 -23.71 19.85 -1.02
C ASN A 218 -23.21 19.04 0.19
N ALA A 219 -21.93 19.22 0.56
CA ALA A 219 -21.40 18.65 1.80
C ALA A 219 -22.11 19.21 3.04
N GLU A 220 -22.35 20.52 3.10
CA GLU A 220 -23.07 21.19 4.20
C GLU A 220 -24.51 20.70 4.33
N LYS A 221 -25.20 20.46 3.21
CA LYS A 221 -26.55 19.86 3.22
C LYS A 221 -26.53 18.45 3.85
N THR A 222 -25.55 17.65 3.50
CA THR A 222 -25.38 16.30 4.04
C THR A 222 -25.01 16.35 5.53
N GLU A 223 -24.06 17.19 5.91
CA GLU A 223 -23.69 17.41 7.30
C GLU A 223 -24.90 17.79 8.16
N LYS A 224 -25.71 18.75 7.68
CA LYS A 224 -26.92 19.23 8.37
C LYS A 224 -27.96 18.11 8.56
N LYS A 225 -28.17 17.28 7.53
CA LYS A 225 -29.06 16.12 7.58
C LYS A 225 -28.61 15.08 8.61
N LEU A 226 -27.31 14.77 8.63
CA LEU A 226 -26.75 13.78 9.55
C LEU A 226 -26.78 14.29 11.00
N LYS A 227 -26.45 15.56 11.24
CA LYS A 227 -26.57 16.19 12.56
C LYS A 227 -28.00 16.19 13.07
N ALA A 228 -28.99 16.48 12.22
CA ALA A 228 -30.42 16.40 12.56
C ALA A 228 -30.86 14.97 12.91
N ALA A 229 -30.22 13.95 12.36
CA ALA A 229 -30.39 12.53 12.69
C ALA A 229 -29.58 12.08 13.91
N GLY A 230 -28.98 12.99 14.67
CA GLY A 230 -28.17 12.66 15.86
C GLY A 230 -26.83 12.02 15.56
N ILE A 231 -26.26 12.25 14.36
CA ILE A 231 -24.94 11.75 13.97
C ILE A 231 -23.95 12.92 13.97
N SER A 232 -22.95 12.85 14.85
CA SER A 232 -21.86 13.82 14.87
C SER A 232 -20.99 13.66 13.63
N CYS A 233 -20.80 14.72 12.87
CA CYS A 233 -19.97 14.74 11.66
C CYS A 233 -19.44 16.15 11.38
N PHE A 234 -18.42 16.22 10.53
CA PHE A 234 -17.81 17.47 10.10
C PHE A 234 -17.28 17.35 8.66
N ILE A 235 -17.08 18.49 8.00
CA ILE A 235 -16.58 18.52 6.62
C ILE A 235 -15.06 18.57 6.65
N VAL A 236 -14.43 17.68 5.89
CA VAL A 236 -12.98 17.66 5.60
C VAL A 236 -12.78 18.05 4.15
N CYS A 237 -11.88 18.98 3.92
CA CYS A 237 -11.42 19.33 2.59
C CYS A 237 -10.14 18.54 2.29
N ALA A 238 -10.13 17.75 1.25
CA ALA A 238 -8.99 16.94 0.80
C ALA A 238 -9.03 16.78 -0.72
#